data_1d73e39f9d8464ca1bfe560c434ff1ad
#
_entry.id   1d73e39f9d8464ca1bfe560c434ff1ad
#
_cell.length_a   1.000
_cell.length_b   1.000
_cell.length_c   1.000
_cell.angle_alpha   90.00
_cell.angle_beta   90.00
_cell.angle_gamma   90.00
#
_symmetry.space_group_name_H-M   'P 1'
#
loop_
_entity.id
_entity.type
_entity.pdbx_description
1 polymer ?
#
loop_
_entity_poly.entity_id
_entity_poly.type
_entity_poly.pdbx_seq_one_letter_code
_entity_poly.pdbx_strand_id
1 'polypeptide(L)' 'GYDAGVKDGEKSGERKAAFDIAKGMQKEHIAADVIAKITGLTLAEIEKL' A
#
# COMPACT_ATOMS: atom_id res chain seq x y z
N GLY A 1 -0.31 11.69 16.28
CA GLY A 1 -0.04 12.97 16.45
C GLY A 1 0.46 13.76 15.25
N TYR A 2 1.01 14.89 15.55
CA TYR A 2 1.51 15.78 14.53
C TYR A 2 2.58 15.12 13.65
N ASP A 3 3.27 14.17 14.19
CA ASP A 3 4.27 13.43 13.42
C ASP A 3 3.68 12.78 12.19
N ALA A 4 2.48 12.29 12.34
CA ALA A 4 1.80 11.66 11.23
C ALA A 4 1.57 12.65 10.09
N GLY A 5 1.25 13.87 10.42
CA GLY A 5 1.05 14.90 9.42
C GLY A 5 2.30 15.22 8.63
N VAL A 6 3.42 15.35 9.34
CA VAL A 6 4.69 15.66 8.70
C VAL A 6 5.17 14.47 7.86
N LYS A 7 5.07 13.29 8.43
CA LYS A 7 5.53 12.10 7.74
C LYS A 7 4.65 11.70 6.56
N ASP A 8 3.39 12.10 6.61
CA ASP A 8 2.46 11.79 5.53
C ASP A 8 2.93 12.39 4.20
N GLY A 9 3.58 13.54 4.24
CA GLY A 9 4.09 14.14 3.04
C GLY A 9 5.08 13.26 2.32
N GLU A 10 6.01 12.69 3.06
CA GLU A 10 7.02 11.80 2.48
C GLU A 10 6.43 10.43 2.17
N LYS A 11 5.64 9.91 3.10
CA LYS A 11 5.08 8.58 2.94
C LYS A 11 4.04 8.49 1.85
N SER A 12 3.42 9.61 1.50
CA SER A 12 2.44 9.62 0.43
C SER A 12 3.03 9.16 -0.89
N GLY A 13 4.25 9.58 -1.20
CA GLY A 13 4.91 9.14 -2.41
C GLY A 13 5.20 7.65 -2.40
N GLU A 14 5.72 7.16 -1.28
CA GLU A 14 6.01 5.73 -1.13
C GLU A 14 4.74 4.91 -1.17
N ARG A 15 3.69 5.41 -0.54
CA ARG A 15 2.42 4.70 -0.52
C ARG A 15 1.79 4.64 -1.90
N LYS A 16 1.92 5.69 -2.68
CA LYS A 16 1.43 5.67 -4.05
C LYS A 16 2.10 4.58 -4.86
N ALA A 17 3.42 4.48 -4.74
CA ALA A 17 4.15 3.44 -5.44
C ALA A 17 3.71 2.06 -4.95
N ALA A 18 3.55 1.91 -3.64
CA ALA A 18 3.10 0.64 -3.08
C ALA A 18 1.71 0.28 -3.56
N PHE A 19 0.81 1.26 -3.62
CA PHE A 19 -0.54 1.03 -4.13
C PHE A 19 -0.53 0.63 -5.60
N ASP A 20 0.29 1.28 -6.40
CA ASP A 20 0.41 0.93 -7.82
C ASP A 20 0.90 -0.50 -7.99
N ILE A 21 1.91 -0.88 -7.22
CA ILE A 21 2.44 -2.24 -7.24
C ILE A 21 1.35 -3.22 -6.80
N ALA A 22 0.65 -2.90 -5.72
CA ALA A 22 -0.40 -3.76 -5.20
C ALA A 22 -1.52 -3.94 -6.22
N LYS A 23 -1.89 -2.88 -6.92
CA LYS A 23 -2.90 -2.98 -7.96
C LYS A 23 -2.46 -3.91 -9.07
N GLY A 24 -1.21 -3.82 -9.48
CA GLY A 24 -0.66 -4.71 -10.47
C GLY A 24 -0.70 -6.16 -10.01
N MET A 25 -0.36 -6.39 -8.75
CA MET A 25 -0.42 -7.73 -8.19
C MET A 25 -1.84 -8.27 -8.13
N GLN A 26 -2.80 -7.40 -7.81
CA GLN A 26 -4.21 -7.81 -7.80
C GLN A 26 -4.66 -8.25 -9.19
N LYS A 27 -4.20 -7.56 -10.22
CA LYS A 27 -4.52 -7.93 -11.59
C LYS A 27 -3.96 -9.30 -11.96
N GLU A 28 -2.85 -9.65 -11.33
CA GLU A 28 -2.22 -10.95 -11.53
C GLU A 28 -2.82 -12.02 -10.63
N HIS A 29 -3.86 -11.68 -9.88
CA HIS A 29 -4.55 -12.60 -8.97
C HIS A 29 -3.65 -13.09 -7.83
N ILE A 30 -2.73 -12.27 -7.40
CA ILE A 30 -1.87 -12.61 -6.27
C ILE A 30 -2.67 -12.43 -4.98
N ALA A 31 -2.49 -13.34 -4.03
CA ALA A 31 -3.22 -13.31 -2.78
C ALA A 31 -2.96 -11.99 -2.02
N ALA A 32 -4.01 -11.45 -1.39
CA ALA A 32 -3.90 -10.17 -0.71
C ALA A 32 -2.89 -10.20 0.43
N ASP A 33 -2.79 -11.31 1.14
CA ASP A 33 -1.81 -11.42 2.23
C ASP A 33 -0.39 -11.38 1.71
N VAL A 34 -0.15 -11.93 0.53
CA VAL A 34 1.16 -11.86 -0.11
C VAL A 34 1.45 -10.43 -0.54
N ILE A 35 0.45 -9.77 -1.13
CA ILE A 35 0.59 -8.38 -1.54
C ILE A 35 0.93 -7.51 -0.33
N ALA A 36 0.24 -7.73 0.77
CA ALA A 36 0.48 -6.98 2.01
C ALA A 36 1.92 -7.15 2.48
N LYS A 37 2.43 -8.36 2.42
CA LYS A 37 3.81 -8.63 2.84
C LYS A 37 4.83 -7.93 1.96
N ILE A 38 4.59 -7.95 0.67
CA ILE A 38 5.55 -7.38 -0.28
C ILE A 38 5.50 -5.85 -0.26
N THR A 39 4.29 -5.29 -0.22
CA THR A 39 4.12 -3.83 -0.29
C THR A 39 4.16 -3.16 1.07
N GLY A 40 3.96 -3.91 2.13
CA GLY A 40 3.86 -3.34 3.47
C GLY A 40 2.52 -2.71 3.76
N LEU A 41 1.55 -2.92 2.90
CA LEU A 41 0.20 -2.41 3.10
C LEU A 41 -0.61 -3.34 3.98
N THR A 42 -1.67 -2.81 4.58
CA THR A 42 -2.60 -3.65 5.34
C THR A 42 -3.60 -4.28 4.38
N LEU A 43 -4.24 -5.35 4.84
CA LEU A 43 -5.27 -5.99 4.03
C LEU A 43 -6.42 -5.02 3.72
N ALA A 44 -6.77 -4.18 4.68
CA ALA A 44 -7.81 -3.19 4.48
C ALA A 44 -7.44 -2.22 3.36
N GLU A 45 -6.20 -1.81 3.31
CA GLU A 45 -5.72 -0.92 2.26
C GLU A 45 -5.76 -1.59 0.90
N ILE A 46 -5.39 -2.85 0.85
CA ILE A 46 -5.41 -3.62 -0.39
C ILE A 46 -6.84 -3.80 -0.89
N GLU A 47 -7.77 -4.02 0.02
CA GLU A 47 -9.18 -4.18 -0.35
C GLU A 47 -9.78 -2.91 -0.94
N LYS A 48 -9.21 -1.76 -0.61
CA LYS A 48 -9.69 -0.48 -1.13
C LYS A 48 -9.16 -0.15 -2.52
N LEU A 49 -8.26 -0.92 -3.01
CA LEU A 49 -7.65 -0.65 -4.31
C LEU A 49 -8.60 -0.88 -5.48
#